data_35758e8cd285a3cd4deb056557ded2da
#
_entry.id   35758e8cd285a3cd4deb056557ded2da
#
_cell.length_a   1.000
_cell.length_b   1.000
_cell.length_c   1.000
_cell.angle_alpha   90.00
_cell.angle_beta   90.00
_cell.angle_gamma   90.00
#
_symmetry.space_group_name_H-M   'P 1'
#
loop_
_entity.id
_entity.type
_entity.pdbx_description
1 polymer ?
#
loop_
_entity_poly.entity_id
_entity_poly.type
_entity_poly.pdbx_seq_one_letter_code
_entity_poly.pdbx_strand_id
1 'polypeptide(L)'
;MMVVAFKRPVATAFFSAALLTSAAFSFAANDSDAKLRQLMAQVRQPTSVASSAASPITPISPERLKEKAQLLATGEAALARIDLDAALQAFDRAASIQHAADTEMALVRTYLQAGQYRRALASGAHTAGAHLDVVAGSALYAWLLNSGGQTTVGQRLLDEAGTRIPNNPVVRGVQQQWRTGLPLATGVLLHLPTRLVPYSSGSALPAKAQVVGSGMLLAGGMHALVPLALLPTGKSTPLWVRNGLGQAVAVRRSTRLPHAGVALLQLGAALPVADDVWVAANEAFPGSAGFALEYTPDRTAQSAWPVLRSGFVGGVPPKPASADDRLLGIDMPPGPRGGPVFDAGGRLIGMALAGSQAPLLLTARVLRRELIRITATVPASLGAPPPADLQSRKPVDAIYETALKTTLQLITLH
;
A
#
# COMPACT_ATOMS: atom_id res chain seq x y z
N MET A 1 29.91 15.89 64.90
CA MET A 1 30.33 17.26 65.25
C MET A 1 31.03 17.83 64.03
N MET A 2 30.47 18.60 63.27
CA MET A 2 30.62 19.99 62.85
C MET A 2 29.79 20.28 61.61
N VAL A 3 28.76 21.05 61.80
CA VAL A 3 27.90 21.68 60.82
C VAL A 3 28.66 22.85 60.23
N VAL A 4 28.70 22.94 58.88
CA VAL A 4 28.95 24.22 58.20
C VAL A 4 27.91 24.41 57.10
N ALA A 5 27.02 25.35 57.40
CA ALA A 5 26.09 25.93 56.44
C ALA A 5 26.82 26.96 55.57
N PHE A 6 26.53 26.98 54.25
CA PHE A 6 26.80 28.16 53.44
C PHE A 6 25.58 28.52 52.54
N LYS A 7 25.28 29.77 52.67
CA LYS A 7 24.18 30.58 52.18
C LYS A 7 23.99 30.60 50.66
N ARG A 8 22.71 30.75 50.28
CA ARG A 8 22.28 31.32 48.98
C ARG A 8 22.66 32.82 48.89
N PRO A 9 22.84 33.33 47.66
CA PRO A 9 21.97 34.39 47.21
C PRO A 9 21.50 34.17 45.72
N VAL A 10 20.20 34.40 45.55
CA VAL A 10 19.51 35.52 44.86
C VAL A 10 19.64 35.50 43.32
N ALA A 11 18.62 35.02 42.78
CA ALA A 11 17.67 35.50 41.73
C ALA A 11 18.01 36.84 41.02
N THR A 12 17.64 36.81 39.80
CA THR A 12 17.14 37.82 38.85
C THR A 12 17.94 37.91 37.59
N ALA A 13 17.24 37.58 36.52
CA ALA A 13 17.30 38.10 35.15
C ALA A 13 17.27 37.01 34.07
N PHE A 14 16.10 36.47 33.83
CA PHE A 14 15.77 35.88 32.48
C PHE A 14 14.24 35.90 32.32
N PHE A 15 13.70 37.12 32.25
CA PHE A 15 12.31 37.33 31.83
C PHE A 15 12.30 38.51 30.85
N SER A 16 12.68 38.30 29.60
CA SER A 16 12.41 39.26 28.52
C SER A 16 12.59 38.72 27.08
N ALA A 17 12.91 37.43 26.88
CA ALA A 17 13.08 36.91 25.50
C ALA A 17 11.95 36.02 25.01
N ALA A 18 10.96 35.67 25.84
CA ALA A 18 9.89 34.73 25.47
C ALA A 18 8.61 35.40 24.96
N LEU A 19 8.52 36.73 24.97
CA LEU A 19 7.32 37.45 24.53
C LEU A 19 7.30 37.93 23.07
N LEU A 20 8.44 37.87 22.35
CA LEU A 20 8.50 38.29 20.97
C LEU A 20 8.32 37.16 19.93
N THR A 21 8.43 35.89 20.34
CA THR A 21 8.21 34.75 19.44
C THR A 21 6.74 34.28 19.41
N SER A 22 5.95 34.57 20.47
CA SER A 22 4.54 34.21 20.49
C SER A 22 3.65 35.12 19.62
N ALA A 23 4.05 36.37 19.39
CA ALA A 23 3.29 37.31 18.56
C ALA A 23 3.42 36.98 17.06
N ALA A 24 4.59 36.49 16.60
CA ALA A 24 4.81 36.12 15.21
C ALA A 24 4.08 34.83 14.81
N PHE A 25 3.96 33.87 15.73
CA PHE A 25 3.17 32.65 15.49
C PHE A 25 1.67 32.87 15.51
N SER A 26 1.17 33.81 16.32
CA SER A 26 -0.24 34.18 16.33
C SER A 26 -0.67 34.92 15.06
N PHE A 27 0.23 35.72 14.44
CA PHE A 27 -0.09 36.41 13.18
C PHE A 27 -0.16 35.46 11.99
N ALA A 28 0.72 34.48 11.90
CA ALA A 28 0.70 33.49 10.81
C ALA A 28 -0.50 32.53 10.91
N ALA A 29 -0.88 32.14 12.13
CA ALA A 29 -2.07 31.29 12.35
C ALA A 29 -3.38 32.04 12.00
N ASN A 30 -3.49 33.33 12.35
CA ASN A 30 -4.67 34.12 12.02
C ASN A 30 -4.85 34.38 10.52
N ASP A 31 -3.77 34.52 9.76
CA ASP A 31 -3.85 34.73 8.30
C ASP A 31 -4.27 33.45 7.56
N SER A 32 -3.81 32.30 8.04
CA SER A 32 -4.22 30.99 7.53
C SER A 32 -5.70 30.69 7.83
N ASP A 33 -6.15 31.01 9.05
CA ASP A 33 -7.55 30.87 9.47
C ASP A 33 -8.47 31.86 8.74
N ALA A 34 -8.02 33.09 8.47
CA ALA A 34 -8.76 34.07 7.68
C ALA A 34 -8.91 33.61 6.22
N LYS A 35 -7.84 33.09 5.60
CA LYS A 35 -7.88 32.51 4.25
C LYS A 35 -8.78 31.26 4.19
N LEU A 36 -8.71 30.40 5.20
CA LEU A 36 -9.58 29.22 5.26
C LEU A 36 -11.06 29.61 5.39
N ARG A 37 -11.38 30.59 6.25
CA ARG A 37 -12.74 31.15 6.37
C ARG A 37 -13.23 31.81 5.07
N GLN A 38 -12.35 32.50 4.36
CA GLN A 38 -12.67 33.13 3.08
C GLN A 38 -12.92 32.07 2.00
N LEU A 39 -12.12 31.00 1.94
CA LEU A 39 -12.35 29.85 1.08
C LEU A 39 -13.66 29.14 1.40
N MET A 40 -13.94 28.91 2.69
CA MET A 40 -15.19 28.29 3.15
C MET A 40 -16.41 29.20 2.89
N ALA A 41 -16.25 30.52 2.94
CA ALA A 41 -17.30 31.47 2.59
C ALA A 41 -17.57 31.49 1.07
N GLN A 42 -16.55 31.36 0.24
CA GLN A 42 -16.70 31.21 -1.22
C GLN A 42 -17.41 29.92 -1.61
N VAL A 43 -17.11 28.80 -0.89
CA VAL A 43 -17.81 27.51 -1.08
C VAL A 43 -19.27 27.58 -0.58
N ARG A 44 -19.56 28.42 0.42
CA ARG A 44 -20.94 28.62 0.97
C ARG A 44 -21.75 29.69 0.28
N GLN A 45 -21.18 30.50 -0.62
CA GLN A 45 -22.03 31.35 -1.45
C GLN A 45 -22.86 30.41 -2.31
N PRO A 46 -24.22 30.41 -2.17
CA PRO A 46 -25.02 29.77 -3.17
C PRO A 46 -24.71 30.54 -4.46
N THR A 47 -23.90 29.93 -5.33
CA THR A 47 -23.96 30.35 -6.72
C THR A 47 -25.44 30.30 -7.02
N SER A 48 -26.02 31.47 -7.26
CA SER A 48 -27.32 31.54 -7.89
C SER A 48 -27.10 30.91 -9.28
N VAL A 49 -27.17 29.58 -9.27
CA VAL A 49 -27.39 28.84 -10.50
C VAL A 49 -28.73 29.35 -10.93
N ALA A 50 -28.71 30.36 -11.83
CA ALA A 50 -29.86 30.65 -12.62
C ALA A 50 -30.41 29.31 -13.01
N SER A 51 -31.64 29.01 -12.61
CA SER A 51 -32.35 27.79 -12.93
C SER A 51 -32.27 27.62 -14.44
N SER A 52 -31.16 27.03 -14.89
CA SER A 52 -31.05 26.50 -16.23
C SER A 52 -32.10 25.42 -16.21
N ALA A 53 -33.22 25.66 -16.88
CA ALA A 53 -34.28 24.69 -17.04
C ALA A 53 -33.63 23.37 -17.34
N ALA A 54 -33.80 22.38 -16.42
CA ALA A 54 -33.19 21.07 -16.53
C ALA A 54 -33.51 20.56 -17.93
N SER A 55 -32.51 20.50 -18.79
CA SER A 55 -32.65 19.91 -20.10
C SER A 55 -33.26 18.53 -19.89
N PRO A 56 -34.36 18.18 -20.60
CA PRO A 56 -35.01 16.91 -20.37
C PRO A 56 -33.93 15.80 -20.52
N ILE A 57 -33.75 15.02 -19.47
CA ILE A 57 -32.82 13.88 -19.50
C ILE A 57 -33.34 12.96 -20.59
N THR A 58 -32.74 13.02 -21.77
CA THR A 58 -33.09 12.14 -22.88
C THR A 58 -32.82 10.73 -22.45
N PRO A 59 -33.80 9.82 -22.44
CA PRO A 59 -33.57 8.43 -22.06
C PRO A 59 -32.48 7.84 -22.95
N ILE A 60 -31.55 7.12 -22.34
CA ILE A 60 -30.49 6.44 -23.09
C ILE A 60 -31.15 5.32 -23.92
N SER A 61 -30.82 5.27 -25.22
CA SER A 61 -31.43 4.27 -26.09
C SER A 61 -31.03 2.85 -25.70
N PRO A 62 -31.86 1.83 -25.97
CA PRO A 62 -31.52 0.43 -25.69
C PRO A 62 -30.21 -0.02 -26.36
N GLU A 63 -29.91 0.50 -27.55
CA GLU A 63 -28.68 0.21 -28.29
C GLU A 63 -27.46 0.71 -27.53
N ARG A 64 -27.53 1.93 -26.99
CA ARG A 64 -26.44 2.49 -26.17
C ARG A 64 -26.26 1.75 -24.86
N LEU A 65 -27.34 1.31 -24.21
CA LEU A 65 -27.25 0.46 -23.02
C LEU A 65 -26.62 -0.90 -23.35
N LYS A 66 -26.93 -1.48 -24.50
CA LYS A 66 -26.26 -2.70 -25.00
C LYS A 66 -24.78 -2.46 -25.26
N GLU A 67 -24.43 -1.34 -25.91
CA GLU A 67 -23.02 -0.94 -26.11
C GLU A 67 -22.28 -0.80 -24.76
N LYS A 68 -22.88 -0.13 -23.77
CA LYS A 68 -22.33 -0.02 -22.43
C LYS A 68 -22.06 -1.40 -21.81
N ALA A 69 -23.02 -2.32 -21.88
CA ALA A 69 -22.86 -3.66 -21.34
C ALA A 69 -21.71 -4.42 -22.03
N GLN A 70 -21.56 -4.29 -23.35
CA GLN A 70 -20.44 -4.89 -24.09
C GLN A 70 -19.10 -4.29 -23.68
N LEU A 71 -19.02 -2.96 -23.48
CA LEU A 71 -17.82 -2.27 -23.02
C LEU A 71 -17.43 -2.72 -21.61
N LEU A 72 -18.40 -2.86 -20.69
CA LEU A 72 -18.16 -3.39 -19.35
C LEU A 72 -17.60 -4.82 -19.43
N ALA A 73 -18.19 -5.71 -20.24
CA ALA A 73 -17.69 -7.07 -20.41
C ALA A 73 -16.28 -7.10 -21.01
N THR A 74 -16.00 -6.23 -22.00
CA THR A 74 -14.67 -6.10 -22.61
C THR A 74 -13.63 -5.62 -21.60
N GLY A 75 -13.96 -4.59 -20.81
CA GLY A 75 -13.08 -4.05 -19.78
C GLY A 75 -12.79 -5.07 -18.69
N GLU A 76 -13.80 -5.83 -18.24
CA GLU A 76 -13.59 -6.88 -17.23
C GLU A 76 -12.74 -8.05 -17.78
N ALA A 77 -12.90 -8.43 -19.03
CA ALA A 77 -12.05 -9.44 -19.66
C ALA A 77 -10.59 -8.95 -19.79
N ALA A 78 -10.37 -7.67 -20.08
CA ALA A 78 -9.05 -7.07 -20.08
C ALA A 78 -8.45 -7.03 -18.66
N LEU A 79 -9.22 -6.60 -17.67
CA LEU A 79 -8.79 -6.56 -16.25
C LEU A 79 -8.43 -7.97 -15.73
N ALA A 80 -9.16 -8.99 -16.12
CA ALA A 80 -8.86 -10.38 -15.77
C ALA A 80 -7.53 -10.88 -16.35
N ARG A 81 -7.07 -10.32 -17.48
CA ARG A 81 -5.76 -10.58 -18.07
C ARG A 81 -4.68 -9.61 -17.58
N ILE A 82 -5.04 -8.68 -16.67
CA ILE A 82 -4.16 -7.62 -16.15
C ILE A 82 -3.72 -6.65 -17.27
N ASP A 83 -4.54 -6.51 -18.31
CA ASP A 83 -4.40 -5.51 -19.37
C ASP A 83 -5.14 -4.23 -18.92
N LEU A 84 -4.40 -3.40 -18.14
CA LEU A 84 -4.99 -2.25 -17.45
C LEU A 84 -5.39 -1.14 -18.42
N ASP A 85 -4.62 -0.93 -19.48
CA ASP A 85 -4.90 0.12 -20.47
C ASP A 85 -6.15 -0.18 -21.26
N ALA A 86 -6.29 -1.42 -21.75
CA ALA A 86 -7.51 -1.84 -22.43
C ALA A 86 -8.74 -1.81 -21.51
N ALA A 87 -8.57 -2.17 -20.23
CA ALA A 87 -9.63 -2.08 -19.23
C ALA A 87 -10.09 -0.63 -19.01
N LEU A 88 -9.14 0.29 -18.77
CA LEU A 88 -9.45 1.72 -18.58
C LEU A 88 -10.17 2.30 -19.80
N GLN A 89 -9.67 2.06 -21.02
CA GLN A 89 -10.31 2.56 -22.25
C GLN A 89 -11.76 2.07 -22.39
N ALA A 90 -12.01 0.80 -22.09
CA ALA A 90 -13.35 0.23 -22.20
C ALA A 90 -14.29 0.84 -21.14
N PHE A 91 -13.83 1.00 -19.88
CA PHE A 91 -14.64 1.56 -18.81
C PHE A 91 -14.88 3.05 -18.97
N ASP A 92 -13.90 3.84 -19.43
CA ASP A 92 -14.08 5.27 -19.72
C ASP A 92 -15.12 5.50 -20.84
N ARG A 93 -15.09 4.65 -21.88
CA ARG A 93 -16.12 4.67 -22.90
C ARG A 93 -17.50 4.26 -22.36
N ALA A 94 -17.58 3.26 -21.49
CA ALA A 94 -18.82 2.89 -20.82
C ALA A 94 -19.36 4.03 -19.95
N ALA A 95 -18.48 4.74 -19.21
CA ALA A 95 -18.82 5.90 -18.39
C ALA A 95 -19.35 7.07 -19.23
N SER A 96 -18.83 7.27 -20.44
CA SER A 96 -19.33 8.29 -21.37
C SER A 96 -20.74 8.03 -21.90
N ILE A 97 -21.19 6.77 -21.85
CA ILE A 97 -22.57 6.40 -22.20
C ILE A 97 -23.51 6.67 -21.03
N GLN A 98 -23.11 6.25 -19.84
CA GLN A 98 -23.91 6.40 -18.63
C GLN A 98 -23.02 6.44 -17.40
N HIS A 99 -23.16 7.50 -16.62
CA HIS A 99 -22.60 7.59 -15.28
C HIS A 99 -23.41 6.66 -14.34
N ALA A 100 -22.82 5.55 -13.90
CA ALA A 100 -23.51 4.54 -13.11
C ALA A 100 -22.52 3.76 -12.22
N ALA A 101 -23.01 3.26 -11.10
CA ALA A 101 -22.21 2.58 -10.08
C ALA A 101 -21.42 1.39 -10.59
N ASP A 102 -21.97 0.59 -11.52
CA ASP A 102 -21.31 -0.58 -12.11
C ASP A 102 -20.02 -0.19 -12.84
N THR A 103 -20.08 0.87 -13.63
CA THR A 103 -18.93 1.41 -14.39
C THR A 103 -17.89 2.01 -13.43
N GLU A 104 -18.32 2.79 -12.45
CA GLU A 104 -17.42 3.39 -11.47
C GLU A 104 -16.72 2.34 -10.59
N MET A 105 -17.46 1.32 -10.14
CA MET A 105 -16.88 0.20 -9.40
C MET A 105 -15.83 -0.55 -10.23
N ALA A 106 -16.04 -0.68 -11.53
CA ALA A 106 -15.07 -1.28 -12.44
C ALA A 106 -13.79 -0.42 -12.55
N LEU A 107 -13.93 0.90 -12.64
CA LEU A 107 -12.80 1.85 -12.61
C LEU A 107 -12.04 1.78 -11.28
N VAL A 108 -12.75 1.76 -10.13
CA VAL A 108 -12.13 1.61 -8.81
C VAL A 108 -11.28 0.33 -8.74
N ARG A 109 -11.80 -0.80 -9.20
CA ARG A 109 -11.06 -2.06 -9.24
C ARG A 109 -9.84 -1.97 -10.16
N THR A 110 -9.97 -1.29 -11.29
CA THR A 110 -8.86 -1.10 -12.23
C THR A 110 -7.76 -0.25 -11.63
N TYR A 111 -8.09 0.88 -10.99
CA TYR A 111 -7.10 1.70 -10.30
C TYR A 111 -6.41 0.93 -9.16
N LEU A 112 -7.15 0.14 -8.39
CA LEU A 112 -6.58 -0.70 -7.35
C LEU A 112 -5.59 -1.72 -7.96
N GLN A 113 -6.00 -2.40 -9.02
CA GLN A 113 -5.16 -3.40 -9.69
C GLN A 113 -3.93 -2.78 -10.38
N ALA A 114 -4.01 -1.51 -10.78
CA ALA A 114 -2.89 -0.71 -11.25
C ALA A 114 -1.92 -0.25 -10.14
N GLY A 115 -2.31 -0.39 -8.87
CA GLY A 115 -1.56 0.12 -7.72
C GLY A 115 -1.78 1.62 -7.46
N GLN A 116 -2.73 2.25 -8.14
CA GLN A 116 -3.08 3.68 -7.99
C GLN A 116 -4.08 3.87 -6.84
N TYR A 117 -3.64 3.57 -5.59
CA TYR A 117 -4.52 3.50 -4.44
C TYR A 117 -5.25 4.82 -4.14
N ARG A 118 -4.60 5.98 -4.38
CA ARG A 118 -5.23 7.29 -4.19
C ARG A 118 -6.43 7.49 -5.12
N ARG A 119 -6.27 7.10 -6.39
CA ARG A 119 -7.38 7.12 -7.36
C ARG A 119 -8.47 6.15 -6.99
N ALA A 120 -8.10 4.93 -6.58
CA ALA A 120 -9.07 3.93 -6.13
C ALA A 120 -9.89 4.41 -4.92
N LEU A 121 -9.24 5.03 -3.92
CA LEU A 121 -9.93 5.62 -2.76
C LEU A 121 -10.82 6.79 -3.12
N ALA A 122 -10.33 7.73 -3.94
CA ALA A 122 -11.11 8.90 -4.36
C ALA A 122 -12.34 8.50 -5.18
N SER A 123 -12.16 7.61 -6.16
CA SER A 123 -13.28 7.09 -6.97
C SER A 123 -14.24 6.25 -6.14
N GLY A 124 -13.73 5.42 -5.21
CA GLY A 124 -14.55 4.63 -4.29
C GLY A 124 -15.41 5.51 -3.37
N ALA A 125 -14.84 6.60 -2.84
CA ALA A 125 -15.57 7.57 -2.03
C ALA A 125 -16.68 8.24 -2.85
N HIS A 126 -16.38 8.63 -4.10
CA HIS A 126 -17.37 9.20 -5.02
C HIS A 126 -18.50 8.21 -5.29
N THR A 127 -18.18 6.98 -5.71
CA THR A 127 -19.16 5.93 -6.00
C THR A 127 -20.07 5.64 -4.80
N ALA A 128 -19.47 5.53 -3.60
CA ALA A 128 -20.23 5.28 -2.37
C ALA A 128 -21.17 6.45 -2.00
N GLY A 129 -20.80 7.68 -2.31
CA GLY A 129 -21.59 8.88 -2.02
C GLY A 129 -22.62 9.22 -3.09
N ALA A 130 -22.31 8.99 -4.37
CA ALA A 130 -23.19 9.34 -5.50
C ALA A 130 -24.28 8.28 -5.75
N HIS A 131 -24.03 7.01 -5.41
CA HIS A 131 -24.93 5.90 -5.70
C HIS A 131 -25.35 5.18 -4.42
N LEU A 132 -26.12 5.90 -3.57
CA LEU A 132 -26.56 5.38 -2.27
C LEU A 132 -27.52 4.18 -2.37
N ASP A 133 -28.21 4.05 -3.49
CA ASP A 133 -29.09 2.91 -3.82
C ASP A 133 -28.31 1.64 -4.19
N VAL A 134 -27.02 1.75 -4.52
CA VAL A 134 -26.15 0.65 -4.89
C VAL A 134 -25.15 0.37 -3.77
N VAL A 135 -25.57 -0.38 -2.74
CA VAL A 135 -24.73 -0.68 -1.57
C VAL A 135 -23.43 -1.42 -1.88
N ALA A 136 -23.31 -2.03 -3.06
CA ALA A 136 -22.08 -2.66 -3.50
C ALA A 136 -20.92 -1.63 -3.63
N GLY A 137 -21.22 -0.39 -4.06
CA GLY A 137 -20.24 0.70 -4.09
C GLY A 137 -19.73 1.07 -2.69
N SER A 138 -20.66 1.20 -1.72
CA SER A 138 -20.29 1.42 -0.31
C SER A 138 -19.49 0.26 0.27
N ALA A 139 -19.83 -0.99 -0.07
CA ALA A 139 -19.10 -2.18 0.40
C ALA A 139 -17.68 -2.24 -0.20
N LEU A 140 -17.51 -1.91 -1.47
CA LEU A 140 -16.20 -1.82 -2.11
C LEU A 140 -15.33 -0.74 -1.44
N TYR A 141 -15.88 0.43 -1.22
CA TYR A 141 -15.15 1.52 -0.56
C TYR A 141 -14.80 1.17 0.89
N ALA A 142 -15.73 0.57 1.65
CA ALA A 142 -15.45 0.09 3.00
C ALA A 142 -14.33 -0.96 3.01
N TRP A 143 -14.31 -1.87 2.04
CA TRP A 143 -13.25 -2.85 1.90
C TRP A 143 -11.88 -2.21 1.60
N LEU A 144 -11.82 -1.18 0.74
CA LEU A 144 -10.60 -0.41 0.48
C LEU A 144 -10.09 0.30 1.73
N LEU A 145 -10.99 0.96 2.48
CA LEU A 145 -10.67 1.63 3.74
C LEU A 145 -10.08 0.64 4.76
N ASN A 146 -10.68 -0.53 4.90
CA ASN A 146 -10.18 -1.57 5.80
C ASN A 146 -8.80 -2.08 5.36
N SER A 147 -8.59 -2.31 4.07
CA SER A 147 -7.29 -2.70 3.51
C SER A 147 -6.21 -1.67 3.76
N GLY A 148 -6.58 -0.39 3.75
CA GLY A 148 -5.71 0.77 4.07
C GLY A 148 -5.54 1.03 5.56
N GLY A 149 -6.08 0.18 6.46
CA GLY A 149 -5.98 0.34 7.92
C GLY A 149 -7.02 1.27 8.55
N GLN A 150 -7.94 1.83 7.78
CA GLN A 150 -9.03 2.69 8.28
C GLN A 150 -10.26 1.85 8.67
N THR A 151 -10.05 0.80 9.45
CA THR A 151 -11.06 -0.22 9.79
C THR A 151 -12.31 0.37 10.42
N THR A 152 -12.16 1.31 11.37
CA THR A 152 -13.32 1.93 12.06
C THR A 152 -14.20 2.72 11.09
N VAL A 153 -13.60 3.45 10.15
CA VAL A 153 -14.34 4.22 9.13
C VAL A 153 -15.04 3.28 8.16
N GLY A 154 -14.31 2.25 7.68
CA GLY A 154 -14.87 1.21 6.83
C GLY A 154 -16.04 0.47 7.47
N GLN A 155 -15.94 0.13 8.77
CA GLN A 155 -17.03 -0.53 9.50
C GLN A 155 -18.28 0.34 9.57
N ARG A 156 -18.14 1.63 9.92
CA ARG A 156 -19.27 2.57 9.97
C ARG A 156 -19.97 2.67 8.63
N LEU A 157 -19.21 2.85 7.54
CA LEU A 157 -19.78 2.91 6.19
C LEU A 157 -20.55 1.64 5.82
N LEU A 158 -20.01 0.48 6.21
CA LEU A 158 -20.63 -0.83 5.94
C LEU A 158 -21.92 -1.01 6.75
N ASP A 159 -21.96 -0.56 7.99
CA ASP A 159 -23.15 -0.60 8.86
C ASP A 159 -24.25 0.33 8.34
N GLU A 160 -23.87 1.54 7.88
CA GLU A 160 -24.81 2.46 7.22
C GLU A 160 -25.38 1.86 5.93
N ALA A 161 -24.54 1.21 5.11
CA ALA A 161 -25.00 0.51 3.91
C ALA A 161 -25.97 -0.63 4.26
N GLY A 162 -25.69 -1.40 5.31
CA GLY A 162 -26.56 -2.46 5.82
C GLY A 162 -27.89 -1.95 6.37
N THR A 163 -27.93 -0.74 6.93
CA THR A 163 -29.15 -0.09 7.40
C THR A 163 -29.99 0.39 6.21
N ARG A 164 -29.38 0.93 5.16
CA ARG A 164 -30.11 1.38 3.96
C ARG A 164 -30.76 0.22 3.20
N ILE A 165 -30.06 -0.88 3.01
CA ILE A 165 -30.59 -2.07 2.33
C ILE A 165 -30.32 -3.30 3.21
N PRO A 166 -31.23 -3.62 4.11
CA PRO A 166 -31.10 -4.76 5.01
C PRO A 166 -30.93 -6.08 4.27
N ASN A 167 -30.14 -6.97 4.83
CA ASN A 167 -29.90 -8.32 4.30
C ASN A 167 -29.20 -8.38 2.93
N ASN A 168 -28.60 -7.28 2.46
CA ASN A 168 -27.87 -7.31 1.20
C ASN A 168 -26.72 -8.33 1.24
N PRO A 169 -26.60 -9.25 0.27
CA PRO A 169 -25.61 -10.33 0.30
C PRO A 169 -24.17 -9.83 0.19
N VAL A 170 -23.93 -8.68 -0.47
CA VAL A 170 -22.59 -8.10 -0.61
C VAL A 170 -22.13 -7.54 0.74
N VAL A 171 -22.97 -6.75 1.40
CA VAL A 171 -22.67 -6.20 2.74
C VAL A 171 -22.41 -7.32 3.73
N ARG A 172 -23.31 -8.32 3.78
CA ARG A 172 -23.11 -9.48 4.66
C ARG A 172 -21.85 -10.28 4.33
N GLY A 173 -21.50 -10.39 3.06
CA GLY A 173 -20.29 -11.06 2.61
C GLY A 173 -19.02 -10.35 3.12
N VAL A 174 -18.96 -9.02 3.05
CA VAL A 174 -17.85 -8.21 3.59
C VAL A 174 -17.80 -8.33 5.12
N GLN A 175 -18.93 -8.18 5.82
CA GLN A 175 -18.99 -8.32 7.28
C GLN A 175 -18.53 -9.71 7.74
N GLN A 176 -18.92 -10.76 7.03
CA GLN A 176 -18.50 -12.12 7.35
C GLN A 176 -16.99 -12.29 7.10
N GLN A 177 -16.49 -11.81 5.98
CA GLN A 177 -15.06 -11.86 5.66
C GLN A 177 -14.24 -11.16 6.75
N TRP A 178 -14.66 -9.99 7.22
CA TRP A 178 -13.95 -9.30 8.30
C TRP A 178 -13.99 -10.04 9.63
N ARG A 179 -15.14 -10.63 9.98
CA ARG A 179 -15.27 -11.41 11.21
C ARG A 179 -14.44 -12.69 11.22
N THR A 180 -14.38 -13.38 10.08
CA THR A 180 -13.64 -14.65 9.97
C THR A 180 -12.15 -14.46 9.73
N GLY A 181 -11.77 -13.33 9.14
CA GLY A 181 -10.40 -13.09 8.72
C GLY A 181 -9.87 -14.02 7.62
N LEU A 182 -10.75 -14.89 7.10
CA LEU A 182 -10.35 -15.88 6.10
C LEU A 182 -10.25 -15.26 4.70
N PRO A 183 -9.37 -15.77 3.84
CA PRO A 183 -9.34 -15.37 2.44
C PRO A 183 -10.68 -15.66 1.76
N LEU A 184 -11.13 -14.76 0.88
CA LEU A 184 -12.31 -15.01 0.07
C LEU A 184 -12.01 -16.11 -0.95
N ALA A 185 -12.56 -17.29 -0.74
CA ALA A 185 -12.41 -18.43 -1.65
C ALA A 185 -13.65 -18.65 -2.53
N THR A 186 -14.82 -18.21 -2.08
CA THR A 186 -16.10 -18.40 -2.79
C THR A 186 -17.06 -17.25 -2.48
N GLY A 187 -18.11 -17.13 -3.25
CA GLY A 187 -19.24 -16.25 -2.95
C GLY A 187 -19.34 -15.01 -3.84
N VAL A 188 -20.35 -14.21 -3.55
CA VAL A 188 -20.76 -13.03 -4.33
C VAL A 188 -19.65 -11.99 -4.50
N LEU A 189 -18.71 -11.90 -3.55
CA LEU A 189 -17.61 -10.94 -3.60
C LEU A 189 -16.50 -11.29 -4.62
N LEU A 190 -16.59 -12.46 -5.26
CA LEU A 190 -15.66 -12.89 -6.32
C LEU A 190 -16.28 -12.84 -7.72
N HIS A 191 -17.57 -12.54 -7.82
CA HIS A 191 -18.30 -12.52 -9.08
C HIS A 191 -18.74 -11.12 -9.47
N LEU A 192 -18.79 -10.87 -10.76
CA LEU A 192 -19.29 -9.60 -11.31
C LEU A 192 -20.80 -9.47 -11.11
N PRO A 193 -21.29 -8.25 -10.95
CA PRO A 193 -20.59 -6.95 -10.88
C PRO A 193 -20.05 -6.62 -9.48
N THR A 194 -20.27 -7.47 -8.47
CA THR A 194 -19.98 -7.23 -7.05
C THR A 194 -18.59 -7.69 -6.60
N ARG A 195 -17.73 -8.04 -7.55
CA ARG A 195 -16.35 -8.46 -7.26
C ARG A 195 -15.58 -7.37 -6.51
N LEU A 196 -15.06 -7.70 -5.32
CA LEU A 196 -14.21 -6.80 -4.50
C LEU A 196 -12.73 -7.14 -4.61
N VAL A 197 -12.40 -8.41 -4.76
CA VAL A 197 -10.99 -8.86 -4.79
C VAL A 197 -10.42 -8.65 -6.19
N PRO A 198 -9.24 -8.05 -6.32
CA PRO A 198 -8.53 -7.94 -7.59
C PRO A 198 -8.35 -9.30 -8.27
N TYR A 199 -8.25 -9.31 -9.59
CA TYR A 199 -7.86 -10.50 -10.31
C TYR A 199 -6.42 -10.88 -9.96
N SER A 200 -6.17 -12.17 -9.78
CA SER A 200 -4.81 -12.67 -9.59
C SER A 200 -4.54 -13.78 -10.60
N SER A 201 -3.31 -13.86 -11.06
CA SER A 201 -2.84 -14.96 -11.90
C SER A 201 -2.56 -16.23 -11.10
N GLY A 202 -2.79 -16.21 -9.79
CA GLY A 202 -2.36 -17.26 -8.88
C GLY A 202 -3.49 -18.07 -8.25
N SER A 203 -3.05 -19.07 -7.51
CA SER A 203 -3.91 -20.02 -6.82
C SER A 203 -4.67 -19.39 -5.66
N ALA A 204 -5.88 -19.85 -5.41
CA ALA A 204 -6.60 -19.52 -4.19
C ALA A 204 -5.79 -19.91 -2.95
N LEU A 205 -5.77 -19.05 -1.94
CA LEU A 205 -5.10 -19.35 -0.67
C LEU A 205 -5.95 -20.35 0.14
N PRO A 206 -5.32 -21.34 0.80
CA PRO A 206 -6.01 -22.25 1.69
C PRO A 206 -6.62 -21.52 2.89
N ALA A 207 -7.71 -22.05 3.44
CA ALA A 207 -8.41 -21.46 4.58
C ALA A 207 -7.56 -21.32 5.86
N LYS A 208 -6.55 -22.21 6.02
CA LYS A 208 -5.61 -22.17 7.17
C LYS A 208 -4.34 -21.35 6.88
N ALA A 209 -4.34 -20.58 5.82
CA ALA A 209 -3.20 -19.72 5.48
C ALA A 209 -3.04 -18.59 6.51
N GLN A 210 -1.79 -18.25 6.81
CA GLN A 210 -1.41 -17.16 7.72
C GLN A 210 -0.27 -16.32 7.11
N VAL A 211 -0.23 -15.04 7.43
CA VAL A 211 0.88 -14.15 7.08
C VAL A 211 1.98 -14.31 8.14
N VAL A 212 3.18 -14.67 7.71
CA VAL A 212 4.32 -14.86 8.63
C VAL A 212 5.31 -13.70 8.59
N GLY A 213 5.23 -12.83 7.62
CA GLY A 213 6.09 -11.65 7.49
C GLY A 213 6.06 -11.07 6.10
N SER A 214 7.10 -10.32 5.77
CA SER A 214 7.22 -9.59 4.52
C SER A 214 8.31 -10.14 3.61
N GLY A 215 8.20 -9.82 2.34
CA GLY A 215 9.21 -10.06 1.33
C GLY A 215 9.25 -8.93 0.31
N MET A 216 10.15 -9.05 -0.63
CA MET A 216 10.35 -8.08 -1.72
C MET A 216 10.31 -8.79 -3.07
N LEU A 217 9.46 -8.32 -3.97
CA LEU A 217 9.40 -8.78 -5.35
C LEU A 217 10.61 -8.25 -6.14
N LEU A 218 11.22 -9.11 -6.94
CA LEU A 218 12.28 -8.72 -7.85
C LEU A 218 11.73 -8.43 -9.25
N ALA A 219 12.51 -7.72 -10.07
CA ALA A 219 12.16 -7.45 -11.46
C ALA A 219 11.81 -8.74 -12.23
N GLY A 220 10.95 -8.57 -13.21
CA GLY A 220 10.39 -9.69 -13.97
C GLY A 220 9.30 -10.45 -13.24
N GLY A 221 9.05 -10.14 -11.94
CA GLY A 221 7.90 -10.67 -11.20
C GLY A 221 7.94 -12.17 -10.87
N MET A 222 8.97 -12.89 -11.31
CA MET A 222 9.11 -14.35 -11.13
C MET A 222 9.88 -14.75 -9.87
N HIS A 223 10.54 -13.79 -9.21
CA HIS A 223 11.38 -14.06 -8.05
C HIS A 223 11.07 -13.07 -6.92
N ALA A 224 11.22 -13.55 -5.70
CA ALA A 224 11.08 -12.74 -4.49
C ALA A 224 12.20 -13.03 -3.50
N LEU A 225 12.53 -12.05 -2.67
CA LEU A 225 13.44 -12.22 -1.52
C LEU A 225 12.63 -12.16 -0.23
N VAL A 226 12.98 -13.05 0.71
CA VAL A 226 12.40 -13.08 2.06
C VAL A 226 13.50 -13.33 3.08
N PRO A 227 13.36 -12.88 4.34
CA PRO A 227 14.28 -13.27 5.40
C PRO A 227 14.34 -14.79 5.56
N LEU A 228 15.55 -15.31 5.75
CA LEU A 228 15.76 -16.74 5.92
C LEU A 228 15.02 -17.29 7.16
N ALA A 229 14.92 -16.47 8.20
CA ALA A 229 14.23 -16.82 9.44
C ALA A 229 12.71 -17.04 9.28
N LEU A 230 12.11 -16.56 8.19
CA LEU A 230 10.68 -16.75 7.89
C LEU A 230 10.38 -18.07 7.18
N LEU A 231 11.41 -18.75 6.66
CA LEU A 231 11.20 -20.02 5.99
C LEU A 231 10.91 -21.12 7.03
N PRO A 232 9.87 -21.93 6.79
CA PRO A 232 9.59 -23.07 7.64
C PRO A 232 10.78 -24.04 7.66
N THR A 233 10.98 -24.68 8.80
CA THR A 233 12.05 -25.67 8.98
C THR A 233 11.74 -27.00 8.30
N GLY A 234 10.47 -27.29 8.04
CA GLY A 234 10.00 -28.48 7.32
C GLY A 234 10.15 -28.36 5.80
N LYS A 235 10.62 -29.43 5.14
CA LYS A 235 10.88 -29.46 3.70
C LYS A 235 9.64 -29.36 2.80
N SER A 236 8.44 -29.54 3.34
CA SER A 236 7.20 -29.69 2.55
C SER A 236 6.13 -28.64 2.85
N THR A 237 6.42 -27.62 3.64
CA THR A 237 5.39 -26.60 3.95
C THR A 237 5.17 -25.69 2.75
N PRO A 238 3.96 -25.68 2.18
CA PRO A 238 3.66 -24.81 1.06
C PRO A 238 3.79 -23.34 1.43
N LEU A 239 4.28 -22.55 0.49
CA LEU A 239 4.47 -21.12 0.62
C LEU A 239 3.75 -20.39 -0.50
N TRP A 240 3.24 -19.22 -0.20
CA TRP A 240 2.69 -18.26 -1.16
C TRP A 240 3.24 -16.88 -0.87
N VAL A 241 3.24 -16.06 -1.89
CA VAL A 241 3.46 -14.61 -1.75
C VAL A 241 2.25 -13.88 -2.29
N ARG A 242 1.94 -12.71 -1.70
CA ARG A 242 0.85 -11.83 -2.16
C ARG A 242 1.31 -10.39 -2.09
N ASN A 243 1.08 -9.62 -3.17
CA ASN A 243 1.38 -8.20 -3.21
C ASN A 243 0.24 -7.36 -2.58
N GLY A 244 0.45 -6.04 -2.44
CA GLY A 244 -0.54 -5.11 -1.89
C GLY A 244 -1.79 -4.95 -2.75
N LEU A 245 -1.77 -5.45 -3.99
CA LEU A 245 -2.94 -5.47 -4.88
C LEU A 245 -3.85 -6.68 -4.61
N GLY A 246 -3.46 -7.57 -3.71
CA GLY A 246 -4.22 -8.79 -3.39
C GLY A 246 -3.92 -9.98 -4.31
N GLN A 247 -2.95 -9.85 -5.21
CA GLN A 247 -2.57 -10.93 -6.14
C GLN A 247 -1.64 -11.91 -5.44
N ALA A 248 -2.04 -13.18 -5.35
CA ALA A 248 -1.32 -14.23 -4.66
C ALA A 248 -0.78 -15.29 -5.63
N VAL A 249 0.43 -15.78 -5.39
CA VAL A 249 1.08 -16.80 -6.20
C VAL A 249 1.81 -17.81 -5.30
N ALA A 250 1.71 -19.10 -5.64
CA ALA A 250 2.44 -20.14 -4.94
C ALA A 250 3.95 -20.09 -5.25
N VAL A 251 4.77 -20.43 -4.26
CA VAL A 251 6.22 -20.58 -4.40
C VAL A 251 6.52 -21.97 -4.90
N ARG A 252 7.28 -22.09 -5.98
CA ARG A 252 7.72 -23.37 -6.56
C ARG A 252 9.00 -23.90 -5.90
N ARG A 253 9.93 -22.97 -5.61
CA ARG A 253 11.25 -23.32 -5.11
C ARG A 253 11.79 -22.20 -4.20
N SER A 254 12.53 -22.57 -3.17
CA SER A 254 13.30 -21.64 -2.35
C SER A 254 14.79 -22.01 -2.37
N THR A 255 15.65 -21.01 -2.51
CA THR A 255 17.12 -21.14 -2.44
C THR A 255 17.61 -20.29 -1.28
N ARG A 256 18.25 -20.91 -0.31
CA ARG A 256 18.77 -20.24 0.89
C ARG A 256 20.06 -19.49 0.57
N LEU A 257 20.20 -18.27 1.06
CA LEU A 257 21.39 -17.41 0.97
C LEU A 257 21.85 -17.04 2.38
N PRO A 258 22.50 -17.97 3.10
CA PRO A 258 22.77 -17.80 4.53
C PRO A 258 23.68 -16.60 4.81
N HIS A 259 24.64 -16.28 3.94
CA HIS A 259 25.54 -15.13 4.12
C HIS A 259 24.82 -13.78 4.11
N ALA A 260 23.67 -13.67 3.42
CA ALA A 260 22.83 -12.49 3.41
C ALA A 260 21.63 -12.59 4.36
N GLY A 261 21.43 -13.70 5.04
CA GLY A 261 20.29 -13.92 5.92
C GLY A 261 18.93 -13.95 5.21
N VAL A 262 18.92 -14.22 3.90
CA VAL A 262 17.71 -14.24 3.07
C VAL A 262 17.55 -15.52 2.25
N ALA A 263 16.40 -15.69 1.65
CA ALA A 263 16.18 -16.74 0.66
C ALA A 263 15.58 -16.13 -0.62
N LEU A 264 15.97 -16.68 -1.76
CA LEU A 264 15.40 -16.42 -3.06
C LEU A 264 14.26 -17.41 -3.31
N LEU A 265 13.07 -16.89 -3.54
CA LEU A 265 11.88 -17.64 -3.91
C LEU A 265 11.66 -17.56 -5.41
N GLN A 266 11.43 -18.71 -6.06
CA GLN A 266 10.93 -18.79 -7.42
C GLN A 266 9.42 -18.97 -7.38
N LEU A 267 8.69 -18.10 -8.07
CA LEU A 267 7.23 -18.07 -8.07
C LEU A 267 6.63 -18.99 -9.14
N GLY A 268 5.40 -19.43 -8.93
CA GLY A 268 4.66 -20.26 -9.86
C GLY A 268 4.17 -19.51 -11.10
N ALA A 269 3.95 -18.21 -10.98
CA ALA A 269 3.60 -17.28 -12.04
C ALA A 269 4.19 -15.92 -11.74
N ALA A 270 4.33 -15.05 -12.73
CA ALA A 270 4.79 -13.70 -12.54
C ALA A 270 3.73 -12.85 -11.81
N LEU A 271 4.16 -12.06 -10.85
CA LEU A 271 3.40 -10.95 -10.30
C LEU A 271 3.75 -9.66 -11.06
N PRO A 272 2.80 -8.72 -11.23
CA PRO A 272 3.11 -7.44 -11.84
C PRO A 272 4.14 -6.69 -11.00
N VAL A 273 5.16 -6.18 -11.65
CA VAL A 273 6.21 -5.35 -11.07
C VAL A 273 5.87 -3.87 -11.27
N ALA A 274 6.42 -3.01 -10.43
CA ALA A 274 6.40 -1.58 -10.69
C ALA A 274 7.56 -1.24 -11.64
N ASP A 275 7.25 -0.58 -12.74
CA ASP A 275 8.23 -0.25 -13.78
C ASP A 275 9.26 0.80 -13.33
N ASP A 276 8.91 1.55 -12.28
CA ASP A 276 9.69 2.65 -11.73
C ASP A 276 10.48 2.30 -10.45
N VAL A 277 10.62 1.01 -10.11
CA VAL A 277 11.49 0.58 -9.02
C VAL A 277 12.93 0.53 -9.49
N TRP A 278 13.67 1.56 -9.15
CA TRP A 278 15.09 1.65 -9.42
C TRP A 278 15.90 1.37 -8.15
N VAL A 279 17.04 0.71 -8.31
CA VAL A 279 17.99 0.56 -7.22
C VAL A 279 18.84 1.82 -7.12
N ALA A 280 19.07 2.30 -5.89
CA ALA A 280 19.95 3.44 -5.66
C ALA A 280 21.35 3.18 -6.24
N ALA A 281 21.88 4.13 -7.00
CA ALA A 281 23.21 4.03 -7.59
C ALA A 281 24.30 4.00 -6.51
N ASN A 282 24.12 4.80 -5.46
CA ASN A 282 25.03 4.91 -4.33
C ASN A 282 24.40 4.28 -3.08
N GLU A 283 25.24 3.77 -2.19
CA GLU A 283 24.78 3.36 -0.87
C GLU A 283 24.28 4.56 -0.07
N ALA A 284 23.19 4.33 0.67
CA ALA A 284 22.70 5.31 1.63
C ALA A 284 23.73 5.46 2.77
N PHE A 285 24.11 6.69 3.07
CA PHE A 285 24.99 6.99 4.19
C PHE A 285 24.19 7.20 5.48
N PRO A 286 24.83 7.12 6.67
CA PRO A 286 24.17 7.39 7.95
C PRO A 286 23.51 8.76 7.96
N GLY A 287 22.23 8.80 8.37
CA GLY A 287 21.40 10.01 8.32
C GLY A 287 20.58 10.18 7.04
N SER A 288 20.78 9.35 6.01
CA SER A 288 19.89 9.34 4.83
C SER A 288 18.47 8.92 5.25
N ALA A 289 17.46 9.62 4.72
CA ALA A 289 16.07 9.23 4.94
C ALA A 289 15.77 7.84 4.36
N GLY A 290 14.99 7.07 5.10
CA GLY A 290 14.56 5.73 4.71
C GLY A 290 13.07 5.53 4.93
N PHE A 291 12.44 4.80 3.99
CA PHE A 291 11.02 4.42 4.03
C PHE A 291 10.94 2.90 3.90
N ALA A 292 10.62 2.22 4.99
CA ALA A 292 10.44 0.77 5.03
C ALA A 292 8.96 0.44 4.88
N LEU A 293 8.64 -0.56 4.07
CA LEU A 293 7.29 -1.08 3.93
C LEU A 293 7.25 -2.53 4.35
N GLU A 294 6.30 -2.86 5.21
CA GLU A 294 6.20 -4.20 5.76
C GLU A 294 4.75 -4.60 6.06
N TYR A 295 4.52 -5.89 6.13
CA TYR A 295 3.29 -6.47 6.66
C TYR A 295 3.53 -7.01 8.07
N THR A 296 2.56 -6.77 8.94
CA THR A 296 2.54 -7.41 10.25
C THR A 296 2.14 -8.88 10.10
N PRO A 297 2.82 -9.82 10.79
CA PRO A 297 2.37 -11.20 10.87
C PRO A 297 0.93 -11.27 11.37
N ASP A 298 0.13 -12.14 10.75
CA ASP A 298 -1.27 -12.32 11.09
C ASP A 298 -1.63 -13.81 10.99
N ARG A 299 -2.39 -14.31 11.96
CA ARG A 299 -2.91 -15.70 11.97
C ARG A 299 -3.90 -15.97 10.86
N THR A 300 -4.37 -14.93 10.19
CA THR A 300 -5.21 -15.00 9.01
C THR A 300 -4.46 -14.46 7.80
N ALA A 301 -4.81 -14.90 6.62
CA ALA A 301 -4.23 -14.36 5.40
C ALA A 301 -5.17 -13.34 4.75
N GLN A 302 -5.61 -12.34 5.51
CA GLN A 302 -6.38 -11.24 4.93
C GLN A 302 -5.54 -10.41 3.96
N SER A 303 -6.17 -9.95 2.90
CA SER A 303 -5.57 -8.92 2.03
C SER A 303 -5.45 -7.62 2.82
N ALA A 304 -4.26 -7.06 2.82
CA ALA A 304 -3.96 -5.79 3.46
C ALA A 304 -2.96 -5.01 2.61
N TRP A 305 -2.89 -3.71 2.82
CA TRP A 305 -1.81 -2.90 2.29
C TRP A 305 -0.64 -2.88 3.27
N PRO A 306 0.62 -2.77 2.79
CA PRO A 306 1.77 -2.72 3.66
C PRO A 306 1.77 -1.45 4.53
N VAL A 307 2.33 -1.55 5.72
CA VAL A 307 2.55 -0.40 6.59
C VAL A 307 3.84 0.30 6.17
N LEU A 308 3.78 1.59 5.90
CA LEU A 308 4.95 2.42 5.65
C LEU A 308 5.46 2.99 6.98
N ARG A 309 6.77 2.85 7.20
CA ARG A 309 7.49 3.44 8.33
C ARG A 309 8.63 4.29 7.83
N SER A 310 8.82 5.46 8.40
CA SER A 310 9.86 6.41 8.02
C SER A 310 10.89 6.56 9.13
N GLY A 311 12.11 6.89 8.74
CA GLY A 311 13.22 7.17 9.64
C GLY A 311 14.50 7.37 8.86
N PHE A 312 15.63 6.93 9.41
CA PHE A 312 16.95 7.16 8.82
C PHE A 312 17.75 5.87 8.74
N VAL A 313 18.64 5.80 7.77
CA VAL A 313 19.69 4.79 7.72
C VAL A 313 20.72 5.11 8.80
N GLY A 314 21.03 4.16 9.66
CA GLY A 314 22.06 4.29 10.69
C GLY A 314 23.46 3.93 10.17
N GLY A 315 24.43 4.01 11.07
CA GLY A 315 25.81 3.57 10.82
C GLY A 315 25.97 2.05 10.92
N VAL A 316 27.24 1.63 11.00
CA VAL A 316 27.60 0.24 11.31
C VAL A 316 27.25 -0.05 12.77
N PRO A 317 26.61 -1.21 13.07
CA PRO A 317 26.34 -1.58 14.47
C PRO A 317 27.65 -1.76 15.27
N PRO A 318 27.61 -1.57 16.61
CA PRO A 318 28.80 -1.70 17.45
C PRO A 318 29.45 -3.09 17.40
N LYS A 319 28.68 -4.12 17.13
CA LYS A 319 29.13 -5.51 16.94
C LYS A 319 28.53 -6.06 15.66
N PRO A 320 29.08 -5.71 14.48
CA PRO A 320 28.55 -6.15 13.21
C PRO A 320 28.85 -7.66 13.02
N ALA A 321 27.88 -8.41 12.52
CA ALA A 321 28.10 -9.76 12.04
C ALA A 321 28.79 -9.77 10.67
N SER A 322 28.64 -8.66 9.90
CA SER A 322 29.29 -8.42 8.62
C SER A 322 29.69 -6.94 8.52
N ALA A 323 30.79 -6.68 7.79
CA ALA A 323 31.21 -5.31 7.45
C ALA A 323 30.15 -4.52 6.65
N ASP A 324 29.25 -5.24 6.01
CA ASP A 324 28.16 -4.69 5.23
C ASP A 324 26.91 -4.37 6.06
N ASP A 325 26.87 -4.75 7.35
CA ASP A 325 25.72 -4.48 8.22
C ASP A 325 25.53 -2.98 8.42
N ARG A 326 24.30 -2.52 8.31
CA ARG A 326 23.88 -1.15 8.59
C ARG A 326 22.68 -1.19 9.53
N LEU A 327 22.68 -0.30 10.52
CA LEU A 327 21.51 -0.08 11.35
C LEU A 327 20.40 0.56 10.51
N LEU A 328 19.18 0.18 10.80
CA LEU A 328 18.00 0.84 10.26
C LEU A 328 17.33 1.62 11.40
N GLY A 329 17.55 2.94 11.41
CA GLY A 329 16.99 3.86 12.41
C GLY A 329 15.52 4.19 12.12
N ILE A 330 14.72 3.16 11.89
CA ILE A 330 13.27 3.22 11.69
C ILE A 330 12.64 2.46 12.85
N ASP A 331 11.69 3.10 13.52
CA ASP A 331 10.95 2.44 14.60
C ASP A 331 10.06 1.34 14.00
N MET A 332 10.37 0.12 14.37
CA MET A 332 9.70 -1.08 13.88
C MET A 332 9.36 -1.99 15.07
N PRO A 333 8.13 -2.53 15.13
CA PRO A 333 7.77 -3.46 16.20
C PRO A 333 8.68 -4.70 16.14
N PRO A 334 8.90 -5.38 17.27
CA PRO A 334 9.70 -6.62 17.29
C PRO A 334 9.07 -7.68 16.40
N GLY A 335 9.93 -8.51 15.78
CA GLY A 335 9.50 -9.63 14.93
C GLY A 335 10.18 -9.69 13.58
N PRO A 336 9.75 -10.63 12.73
CA PRO A 336 10.34 -10.83 11.42
C PRO A 336 10.09 -9.61 10.53
N ARG A 337 11.10 -9.30 9.71
CA ARG A 337 11.12 -8.20 8.74
C ARG A 337 11.08 -8.78 7.33
N GLY A 338 11.52 -8.06 6.35
CA GLY A 338 11.70 -8.52 4.98
C GLY A 338 11.12 -7.59 3.93
N GLY A 339 10.57 -6.48 4.34
CA GLY A 339 10.05 -5.49 3.41
C GLY A 339 11.15 -4.68 2.75
N PRO A 340 10.91 -4.10 1.55
CA PRO A 340 11.83 -3.21 0.88
C PRO A 340 11.99 -1.90 1.66
N VAL A 341 13.19 -1.30 1.53
CA VAL A 341 13.49 0.02 2.07
C VAL A 341 13.85 0.93 0.90
N PHE A 342 13.18 2.08 0.83
CA PHE A 342 13.37 3.10 -0.20
C PHE A 342 14.02 4.35 0.38
N ASP A 343 14.75 5.10 -0.44
CA ASP A 343 15.20 6.46 -0.11
C ASP A 343 14.13 7.51 -0.43
N ALA A 344 14.45 8.79 -0.18
CA ALA A 344 13.54 9.90 -0.46
C ALA A 344 13.27 10.14 -1.97
N GLY A 345 14.03 9.53 -2.85
CA GLY A 345 13.79 9.53 -4.30
C GLY A 345 12.93 8.36 -4.76
N GLY A 346 12.49 7.48 -3.84
CA GLY A 346 11.74 6.26 -4.17
C GLY A 346 12.62 5.17 -4.78
N ARG A 347 13.95 5.22 -4.57
CA ARG A 347 14.89 4.21 -5.04
C ARG A 347 15.09 3.16 -3.95
N LEU A 348 15.17 1.92 -4.37
CA LEU A 348 15.41 0.79 -3.46
C LEU A 348 16.84 0.84 -2.92
N ILE A 349 17.00 0.98 -1.61
CA ILE A 349 18.30 0.95 -0.92
C ILE A 349 18.60 -0.38 -0.24
N GLY A 350 17.61 -1.26 -0.10
CA GLY A 350 17.79 -2.59 0.46
C GLY A 350 16.52 -3.21 1.02
N MET A 351 16.72 -4.15 1.94
CA MET A 351 15.66 -4.88 2.66
C MET A 351 15.86 -4.73 4.17
N ALA A 352 14.77 -4.55 4.89
CA ALA A 352 14.79 -4.55 6.34
C ALA A 352 14.91 -5.97 6.89
N LEU A 353 15.88 -6.21 7.79
CA LEU A 353 16.05 -7.47 8.50
C LEU A 353 15.92 -7.27 10.02
N ALA A 354 15.53 -8.31 10.72
CA ALA A 354 15.59 -8.35 12.17
C ALA A 354 17.05 -8.43 12.62
N GLY A 355 17.47 -7.50 13.47
CA GLY A 355 18.74 -7.57 14.17
C GLY A 355 18.54 -7.95 15.64
N SER A 356 19.61 -8.31 16.34
CA SER A 356 19.55 -8.70 17.76
C SER A 356 19.19 -7.56 18.71
N GLN A 357 19.54 -6.31 18.36
CA GLN A 357 19.32 -5.12 19.18
C GLN A 357 18.45 -4.07 18.46
N ALA A 358 18.61 -3.97 17.15
CA ALA A 358 17.87 -3.00 16.32
C ALA A 358 17.67 -3.60 14.92
N PRO A 359 16.69 -3.09 14.14
CA PRO A 359 16.53 -3.47 12.75
C PRO A 359 17.80 -3.18 11.94
N LEU A 360 18.10 -4.05 10.99
CA LEU A 360 19.24 -3.94 10.08
C LEU A 360 18.76 -3.67 8.66
N LEU A 361 19.56 -2.93 7.91
CA LEU A 361 19.41 -2.77 6.47
C LEU A 361 20.36 -3.73 5.75
N LEU A 362 19.83 -4.73 5.09
CA LEU A 362 20.55 -5.49 4.08
C LEU A 362 20.60 -4.64 2.82
N THR A 363 21.78 -4.08 2.52
CA THR A 363 21.89 -3.10 1.43
C THR A 363 21.68 -3.71 0.05
N ALA A 364 21.20 -2.91 -0.89
CA ALA A 364 21.02 -3.32 -2.28
C ALA A 364 22.32 -3.82 -2.92
N ARG A 365 23.49 -3.31 -2.49
CA ARG A 365 24.82 -3.81 -2.92
C ARG A 365 25.04 -5.25 -2.53
N VAL A 366 24.77 -5.62 -1.26
CA VAL A 366 24.89 -6.98 -0.78
C VAL A 366 23.93 -7.91 -1.52
N LEU A 367 22.67 -7.49 -1.65
CA LEU A 367 21.67 -8.23 -2.41
C LEU A 367 22.12 -8.52 -3.83
N ARG A 368 22.64 -7.50 -4.52
CA ARG A 368 23.17 -7.64 -5.89
C ARG A 368 24.31 -8.64 -5.95
N ARG A 369 25.27 -8.55 -5.05
CA ARG A 369 26.43 -9.45 -4.96
C ARG A 369 25.99 -10.91 -4.77
N GLU A 370 25.05 -11.15 -3.87
CA GLU A 370 24.58 -12.52 -3.59
C GLU A 370 23.74 -13.08 -4.74
N LEU A 371 22.92 -12.26 -5.38
CA LEU A 371 22.11 -12.69 -6.52
C LEU A 371 22.97 -13.03 -7.74
N ILE A 372 24.04 -12.28 -8.02
CA ILE A 372 25.00 -12.61 -9.09
C ILE A 372 25.61 -13.99 -8.89
N ARG A 373 25.94 -14.35 -7.64
CA ARG A 373 26.55 -15.65 -7.31
C ARG A 373 25.69 -16.84 -7.67
N ILE A 374 24.37 -16.69 -7.66
CA ILE A 374 23.44 -17.82 -7.85
C ILE A 374 22.74 -17.81 -9.21
N THR A 375 22.62 -16.66 -9.88
CA THR A 375 21.86 -16.55 -11.13
C THR A 375 22.75 -16.33 -12.35
N ALA A 376 24.04 -16.09 -12.18
CA ALA A 376 24.98 -15.64 -13.21
C ALA A 376 24.56 -14.36 -13.95
N THR A 377 23.37 -13.86 -13.69
CA THR A 377 22.79 -12.62 -14.26
C THR A 377 22.19 -11.77 -13.15
N VAL A 378 22.44 -10.47 -13.21
CA VAL A 378 21.78 -9.51 -12.29
C VAL A 378 20.37 -9.30 -12.82
N PRO A 379 19.32 -9.47 -11.98
CA PRO A 379 17.99 -9.03 -12.35
C PRO A 379 18.04 -7.56 -12.79
N ALA A 380 17.39 -7.23 -13.90
CA ALA A 380 17.46 -5.89 -14.51
C ALA A 380 17.15 -4.75 -13.51
N SER A 381 16.25 -4.99 -12.54
CA SER A 381 15.91 -4.03 -11.48
C SER A 381 17.07 -3.70 -10.53
N LEU A 382 18.07 -4.57 -10.44
CA LEU A 382 19.24 -4.35 -9.58
C LEU A 382 20.47 -3.84 -10.39
N GLY A 383 20.36 -3.67 -11.69
CA GLY A 383 21.50 -3.46 -12.59
C GLY A 383 21.65 -2.07 -13.18
N ALA A 384 20.57 -1.39 -13.53
CA ALA A 384 20.65 -0.10 -14.21
C ALA A 384 20.64 1.08 -13.23
N PRO A 385 21.52 2.09 -13.41
CA PRO A 385 21.39 3.34 -12.67
C PRO A 385 20.11 4.07 -13.12
N PRO A 386 19.45 4.79 -12.20
CA PRO A 386 18.28 5.58 -12.55
C PRO A 386 18.69 6.70 -13.54
N PRO A 387 17.80 7.10 -14.46
CA PRO A 387 17.97 8.30 -15.26
C PRO A 387 18.27 9.52 -14.36
N ALA A 388 19.03 10.49 -14.88
CA ALA A 388 19.49 11.64 -14.11
C ALA A 388 18.36 12.52 -13.56
N ASP A 389 17.21 12.54 -14.22
CA ASP A 389 16.00 13.25 -13.81
C ASP A 389 15.26 12.61 -12.63
N LEU A 390 15.55 11.34 -12.30
CA LEU A 390 15.01 10.64 -11.13
C LEU A 390 15.76 10.94 -9.82
N GLN A 391 16.65 11.93 -9.78
CA GLN A 391 17.35 12.33 -8.55
C GLN A 391 16.49 13.22 -7.63
N SER A 392 15.33 13.68 -8.08
CA SER A 392 14.41 14.48 -7.29
C SER A 392 13.74 13.67 -6.18
N ARG A 393 13.40 14.35 -5.07
CA ARG A 393 12.58 13.74 -4.01
C ARG A 393 11.18 13.44 -4.54
N LYS A 394 10.69 12.23 -4.26
CA LYS A 394 9.30 11.86 -4.53
C LYS A 394 8.42 12.12 -3.31
N PRO A 395 7.16 12.50 -3.49
CA PRO A 395 6.17 12.47 -2.40
C PRO A 395 6.08 11.06 -1.80
N VAL A 396 5.87 10.97 -0.48
CA VAL A 396 5.82 9.67 0.23
C VAL A 396 4.72 8.76 -0.31
N ASP A 397 3.59 9.33 -0.69
CA ASP A 397 2.48 8.60 -1.31
C ASP A 397 2.82 8.00 -2.68
N ALA A 398 3.68 8.64 -3.47
CA ALA A 398 4.18 8.06 -4.72
C ALA A 398 5.15 6.89 -4.45
N ILE A 399 5.99 6.98 -3.41
CA ILE A 399 6.83 5.87 -2.95
C ILE A 399 5.93 4.70 -2.53
N TYR A 400 4.86 5.00 -1.80
CA TYR A 400 3.91 3.98 -1.33
C TYR A 400 3.18 3.27 -2.48
N GLU A 401 2.74 3.98 -3.52
CA GLU A 401 2.09 3.38 -4.71
C GLU A 401 3.01 2.38 -5.42
N THR A 402 4.27 2.76 -5.61
CA THR A 402 5.29 1.86 -6.16
C THR A 402 5.48 0.62 -5.28
N ALA A 403 5.51 0.82 -3.97
CA ALA A 403 5.76 -0.23 -3.00
C ALA A 403 4.61 -1.26 -2.87
N LEU A 404 3.36 -0.90 -3.20
CA LEU A 404 2.23 -1.85 -3.21
C LEU A 404 2.48 -3.07 -4.10
N LYS A 405 3.19 -2.91 -5.21
CA LYS A 405 3.58 -4.01 -6.10
C LYS A 405 4.81 -4.74 -5.62
N THR A 406 5.74 -4.04 -4.99
CA THR A 406 7.07 -4.55 -4.62
C THR A 406 7.07 -5.28 -3.28
N THR A 407 6.26 -4.82 -2.31
CA THR A 407 6.18 -5.43 -0.98
C THR A 407 5.25 -6.62 -1.02
N LEU A 408 5.72 -7.75 -0.48
CA LEU A 408 4.99 -9.01 -0.47
C LEU A 408 4.65 -9.44 0.95
N GLN A 409 3.44 -9.98 1.14
CA GLN A 409 3.14 -10.85 2.27
C GLN A 409 3.74 -12.23 1.98
N LEU A 410 4.49 -12.78 2.93
CA LEU A 410 4.85 -14.19 2.90
C LEU A 410 3.79 -14.98 3.67
N ILE A 411 3.23 -15.98 3.02
CA ILE A 411 2.07 -16.74 3.51
C ILE A 411 2.43 -18.22 3.55
N THR A 412 2.05 -18.87 4.64
CA THR A 412 2.23 -20.32 4.84
C THR A 412 0.99 -20.91 5.47
N LEU A 413 0.94 -22.23 5.61
CA LEU A 413 -0.06 -22.94 6.42
C LEU A 413 0.35 -22.93 7.89
N HIS A 414 -0.65 -22.87 8.75
CA HIS A 414 -0.46 -23.00 10.20
C HIS A 414 -0.29 -24.47 10.56
#